data_ad01507887d0022be362496388e12b43
#
_entry.id   ad01507887d0022be362496388e12b43
#
_cell.length_a   1.000
_cell.length_b   1.000
_cell.length_c   1.000
_cell.angle_alpha   90.00
_cell.angle_beta   90.00
_cell.angle_gamma   90.00
#
_symmetry.space_group_name_H-M   'P 1'
#
loop_
_entity.id
_entity.type
_entity.pdbx_description
1 polymer ?
#
loop_
_entity_poly.entity_id
_entity_poly.type
_entity_poly.pdbx_seq_one_letter_code
_entity_poly.pdbx_strand_id
1 'polypeptide(L)'
;MNTNQRIITIGTACLIIGIVSLLLQIGNIVSLWISHSIQTGEKNHSETCNRNTITYENSTWVNQTYVNISNINIVGGQGVASIILAGNSSLCPVNGWAIYSKDNSIRIGSKGDIFVIREPFISCSHLECRTFFLTQGALLNDRHSNGTVKDRSPYRTLMSCPIGEAPSPYNSKFESVAWSASACHDGMGWLTIGISGPDNGAVAVLKYNGIITDTIKSWRNRILRTQESECVCINGSCFTIMTDGPSNGQASYKIFKMERGKIIKSVELDAPNYHYEECSCYPDTGKVVCVCRDNWHASNRPWVSFDQNLDYQIGYICSGVFGDNPRSNDGKGNCGPVLSNGANGVKGFSFRYGNGVWIGRTKSTNSRSGFEMIWDPNGWTETDSNYSMKQDIIALTDWSGYSGSFVQHPELTGMNCIRPCFWVELIRGQPKESTIWTSGSSISFCGVDSETASWSWPDGADLPFTIDK
;
A
#
# COMPACT_ATOMS: atom_id res chain seq x y z
N MET A 1 -47.30 17.85 -66.05
CA MET A 1 -46.20 17.35 -65.25
C MET A 1 -45.83 15.97 -65.79
N ASN A 2 -44.59 15.84 -66.19
CA ASN A 2 -44.07 14.64 -66.82
C ASN A 2 -44.03 13.48 -65.80
N THR A 3 -44.45 12.30 -66.23
CA THR A 3 -44.55 11.10 -65.38
C THR A 3 -43.23 10.80 -64.62
N ASN A 4 -42.11 11.15 -65.24
CA ASN A 4 -40.79 10.97 -64.60
C ASN A 4 -40.53 11.90 -63.36
N GLN A 5 -41.10 13.11 -63.36
CA GLN A 5 -41.02 14.03 -62.25
C GLN A 5 -41.84 13.55 -61.01
N ARG A 6 -42.99 12.89 -61.27
CA ARG A 6 -43.83 12.32 -60.19
C ARG A 6 -43.17 11.13 -59.52
N ILE A 7 -42.49 10.28 -60.28
CA ILE A 7 -41.80 9.11 -59.75
C ILE A 7 -40.58 9.55 -58.87
N ILE A 8 -39.82 10.55 -59.32
CA ILE A 8 -38.69 11.10 -58.58
C ILE A 8 -39.16 11.77 -57.25
N THR A 9 -40.28 12.51 -57.32
CA THR A 9 -40.85 13.19 -56.16
C THR A 9 -41.36 12.17 -55.11
N ILE A 10 -41.98 11.08 -55.56
CA ILE A 10 -42.43 10.01 -54.62
C ILE A 10 -41.26 9.24 -54.08
N GLY A 11 -40.23 8.93 -54.85
CA GLY A 11 -39.05 8.27 -54.44
C GLY A 11 -38.26 9.06 -53.37
N THR A 12 -38.12 10.38 -53.54
CA THR A 12 -37.45 11.27 -52.60
C THR A 12 -38.23 11.41 -51.28
N ALA A 13 -39.56 11.49 -51.37
CA ALA A 13 -40.41 11.54 -50.17
C ALA A 13 -40.36 10.23 -49.39
N CYS A 14 -40.36 9.07 -50.04
CA CYS A 14 -40.21 7.78 -49.37
C CYS A 14 -38.81 7.62 -48.73
N LEU A 15 -37.76 8.11 -49.38
CA LEU A 15 -36.41 8.07 -48.86
C LEU A 15 -36.26 8.97 -47.61
N ILE A 16 -36.84 10.17 -47.63
CA ILE A 16 -36.80 11.09 -46.46
C ILE A 16 -37.58 10.50 -45.28
N ILE A 17 -38.76 9.93 -45.53
CA ILE A 17 -39.57 9.29 -44.50
C ILE A 17 -38.81 8.07 -43.92
N GLY A 18 -38.14 7.30 -44.76
CA GLY A 18 -37.31 6.17 -44.30
C GLY A 18 -36.14 6.61 -43.42
N ILE A 19 -35.45 7.67 -43.79
CA ILE A 19 -34.31 8.22 -43.01
C ILE A 19 -34.80 8.80 -41.67
N VAL A 20 -35.91 9.53 -41.67
CA VAL A 20 -36.49 10.08 -40.43
C VAL A 20 -36.96 8.96 -39.51
N SER A 21 -37.59 7.90 -40.05
CA SER A 21 -37.97 6.73 -39.25
C SER A 21 -36.77 6.00 -38.67
N LEU A 22 -35.67 5.86 -39.44
CA LEU A 22 -34.43 5.24 -38.96
C LEU A 22 -33.76 6.07 -37.89
N LEU A 23 -33.72 7.40 -38.05
CA LEU A 23 -33.15 8.30 -37.03
C LEU A 23 -33.97 8.30 -35.73
N LEU A 24 -35.30 8.21 -35.82
CA LEU A 24 -36.17 8.08 -34.68
C LEU A 24 -35.97 6.72 -33.94
N GLN A 25 -35.77 5.65 -34.71
CA GLN A 25 -35.48 4.34 -34.12
C GLN A 25 -34.11 4.33 -33.46
N ILE A 26 -33.09 4.91 -34.07
CA ILE A 26 -31.76 5.05 -33.48
C ILE A 26 -31.82 5.91 -32.20
N GLY A 27 -32.53 7.02 -32.22
CA GLY A 27 -32.76 7.88 -31.08
C GLY A 27 -33.43 7.13 -29.89
N ASN A 28 -34.44 6.33 -30.19
CA ASN A 28 -35.13 5.51 -29.21
C ASN A 28 -34.21 4.40 -28.64
N ILE A 29 -33.40 3.76 -29.51
CA ILE A 29 -32.44 2.74 -29.07
C ILE A 29 -31.35 3.37 -28.18
N VAL A 30 -30.83 4.54 -28.57
CA VAL A 30 -29.84 5.27 -27.77
C VAL A 30 -30.43 5.73 -26.45
N SER A 31 -31.66 6.24 -26.46
CA SER A 31 -32.38 6.63 -25.23
C SER A 31 -32.65 5.44 -24.31
N LEU A 32 -33.05 4.29 -24.86
CA LEU A 32 -33.22 3.04 -24.12
C LEU A 32 -31.88 2.52 -23.59
N TRP A 33 -30.80 2.63 -24.34
CA TRP A 33 -29.46 2.22 -23.93
C TRP A 33 -28.95 3.13 -22.79
N ILE A 34 -29.10 4.45 -22.93
CA ILE A 34 -28.73 5.40 -21.88
C ILE A 34 -29.57 5.15 -20.61
N SER A 35 -30.88 4.98 -20.77
CA SER A 35 -31.77 4.67 -19.64
C SER A 35 -31.41 3.32 -19.00
N HIS A 36 -31.08 2.30 -19.79
CA HIS A 36 -30.65 1.00 -19.27
C HIS A 36 -29.27 1.07 -18.63
N SER A 37 -28.33 1.83 -19.18
CA SER A 37 -27.01 2.06 -18.60
C SER A 37 -27.09 2.85 -17.28
N ILE A 38 -27.98 3.81 -17.19
CA ILE A 38 -28.23 4.55 -15.95
C ILE A 38 -28.87 3.63 -14.90
N GLN A 39 -29.85 2.81 -15.30
CA GLN A 39 -30.45 1.84 -14.35
C GLN A 39 -29.49 0.72 -13.96
N THR A 40 -28.65 0.24 -14.89
CA THR A 40 -27.62 -0.75 -14.56
C THR A 40 -26.47 -0.11 -13.78
N GLY A 41 -26.18 1.15 -13.99
CA GLY A 41 -25.21 1.91 -13.17
C GLY A 41 -25.64 2.04 -11.73
N GLU A 42 -26.89 2.41 -11.49
CA GLU A 42 -27.47 2.46 -10.13
C GLU A 42 -27.59 1.06 -9.50
N LYS A 43 -28.06 0.06 -10.27
CA LYS A 43 -28.10 -1.34 -9.82
C LYS A 43 -26.69 -1.89 -9.55
N ASN A 44 -25.73 -1.60 -10.44
CA ASN A 44 -24.37 -2.08 -10.26
C ASN A 44 -23.69 -1.41 -9.06
N HIS A 45 -23.99 -0.15 -8.75
CA HIS A 45 -23.48 0.51 -7.56
C HIS A 45 -24.09 -0.09 -6.30
N SER A 46 -25.39 -0.36 -6.30
CA SER A 46 -26.09 -1.05 -5.23
C SER A 46 -25.63 -2.52 -5.09
N GLU A 47 -25.50 -3.23 -6.21
CA GLU A 47 -25.02 -4.61 -6.23
C GLU A 47 -23.53 -4.71 -5.87
N THR A 48 -22.71 -3.70 -6.21
CA THR A 48 -21.29 -3.70 -5.85
C THR A 48 -21.11 -3.45 -4.35
N CYS A 49 -21.91 -2.59 -3.76
CA CYS A 49 -21.96 -2.41 -2.31
C CYS A 49 -22.48 -3.65 -1.59
N ASN A 50 -23.47 -4.33 -2.15
CA ASN A 50 -24.04 -5.55 -1.59
C ASN A 50 -23.16 -6.79 -1.81
N ARG A 51 -22.35 -6.82 -2.84
CA ARG A 51 -21.49 -7.97 -3.15
C ARG A 51 -20.44 -8.22 -2.07
N ASN A 52 -19.93 -7.18 -1.45
CA ASN A 52 -19.01 -7.29 -0.33
C ASN A 52 -19.70 -7.70 0.98
N THR A 53 -21.02 -7.49 1.10
CA THR A 53 -21.78 -7.93 2.27
C THR A 53 -22.02 -9.44 2.31
N ILE A 54 -22.03 -10.10 1.16
CA ILE A 54 -22.21 -11.58 1.07
C ILE A 54 -20.98 -12.29 1.66
N THR A 55 -19.79 -11.71 1.54
CA THR A 55 -18.53 -12.30 2.03
C THR A 55 -18.41 -12.23 3.55
N TYR A 56 -19.19 -11.39 4.20
CA TYR A 56 -19.13 -11.10 5.64
C TYR A 56 -20.52 -11.24 6.29
N GLU A 57 -21.23 -12.32 5.98
CA GLU A 57 -22.49 -12.64 6.62
C GLU A 57 -22.33 -12.63 8.15
N ASN A 58 -23.20 -11.91 8.86
CA ASN A 58 -23.13 -11.63 10.30
C ASN A 58 -21.97 -10.70 10.73
N SER A 59 -21.35 -10.00 9.82
CA SER A 59 -20.29 -9.03 10.07
C SER A 59 -20.87 -7.68 10.51
N THR A 60 -20.17 -6.95 11.40
CA THR A 60 -20.49 -5.56 11.70
C THR A 60 -20.29 -4.63 10.51
N TRP A 61 -19.62 -5.11 9.46
CA TRP A 61 -19.39 -4.39 8.20
C TRP A 61 -20.56 -4.54 7.22
N VAL A 62 -21.46 -5.49 7.46
CA VAL A 62 -22.71 -5.67 6.72
C VAL A 62 -23.69 -4.57 7.15
N ASN A 63 -24.67 -4.24 6.37
CA ASN A 63 -25.64 -3.17 6.59
C ASN A 63 -25.01 -1.78 6.60
N GLN A 64 -23.90 -1.60 5.94
CA GLN A 64 -23.23 -0.33 5.83
C GLN A 64 -23.87 0.52 4.72
N THR A 65 -23.87 1.81 4.93
CA THR A 65 -24.39 2.76 3.95
C THR A 65 -23.45 2.86 2.74
N TYR A 66 -24.04 3.15 1.61
CA TYR A 66 -23.31 3.31 0.36
C TYR A 66 -22.28 4.45 0.44
N VAL A 67 -21.25 4.36 -0.40
CA VAL A 67 -20.30 5.45 -0.63
C VAL A 67 -21.09 6.71 -1.03
N ASN A 68 -20.81 7.81 -0.36
CA ASN A 68 -21.54 9.05 -0.61
C ASN A 68 -21.14 9.61 -1.98
N ILE A 69 -22.12 9.69 -2.89
CA ILE A 69 -21.94 10.21 -4.25
C ILE A 69 -21.45 11.67 -4.28
N SER A 70 -21.65 12.43 -3.20
CA SER A 70 -21.11 13.79 -3.08
C SER A 70 -19.59 13.88 -3.15
N ASN A 71 -18.89 12.76 -2.97
CA ASN A 71 -17.43 12.67 -3.13
C ASN A 71 -16.99 12.48 -4.58
N ILE A 72 -17.92 12.38 -5.54
CA ILE A 72 -17.60 12.30 -6.96
C ILE A 72 -17.49 13.70 -7.52
N ASN A 73 -16.28 14.06 -7.99
CA ASN A 73 -16.04 15.31 -8.68
C ASN A 73 -16.07 15.12 -10.21
N ILE A 74 -16.77 16.01 -10.88
CA ILE A 74 -16.71 16.11 -12.33
C ILE A 74 -15.57 17.07 -12.67
N VAL A 75 -14.52 16.57 -13.30
CA VAL A 75 -13.32 17.33 -13.66
C VAL A 75 -13.41 17.78 -15.10
N GLY A 76 -13.47 19.12 -15.30
CA GLY A 76 -13.53 19.74 -16.61
C GLY A 76 -14.83 19.44 -17.38
N GLY A 77 -15.06 20.11 -18.50
CA GLY A 77 -16.27 19.96 -19.31
C GLY A 77 -16.40 18.63 -20.08
N GLN A 78 -15.64 17.60 -19.71
CA GLN A 78 -15.62 16.32 -20.41
C GLN A 78 -16.46 15.22 -19.74
N GLY A 79 -17.10 15.52 -18.62
CA GLY A 79 -17.97 14.56 -17.92
C GLY A 79 -17.25 13.36 -17.30
N VAL A 80 -15.95 13.45 -17.05
CA VAL A 80 -15.19 12.42 -16.36
C VAL A 80 -15.36 12.65 -14.84
N ALA A 81 -16.05 11.71 -14.18
CA ALA A 81 -16.17 11.70 -12.74
C ALA A 81 -14.90 11.08 -12.13
N SER A 82 -14.29 11.77 -11.18
CA SER A 82 -13.23 11.22 -10.34
C SER A 82 -13.72 11.02 -8.92
N ILE A 83 -13.25 9.95 -8.28
CA ILE A 83 -13.63 9.64 -6.89
C ILE A 83 -12.56 10.22 -5.97
N ILE A 84 -12.97 11.08 -5.05
CA ILE A 84 -12.11 11.59 -3.99
C ILE A 84 -12.24 10.65 -2.80
N LEU A 85 -11.12 10.13 -2.32
CA LEU A 85 -11.10 9.23 -1.18
C LEU A 85 -11.63 9.94 0.07
N ALA A 86 -12.60 9.32 0.73
CA ALA A 86 -13.32 9.93 1.85
C ALA A 86 -12.40 10.14 3.06
N GLY A 87 -12.36 11.37 3.58
CA GLY A 87 -11.47 11.75 4.65
C GLY A 87 -11.98 11.46 6.07
N ASN A 88 -13.27 11.20 6.25
CA ASN A 88 -13.87 11.05 7.58
C ASN A 88 -14.16 9.60 7.98
N SER A 89 -13.79 8.64 7.13
CA SER A 89 -13.97 7.23 7.43
C SER A 89 -12.96 6.75 8.47
N SER A 90 -13.43 5.94 9.41
CA SER A 90 -12.59 5.26 10.38
C SER A 90 -12.19 3.86 9.90
N LEU A 91 -11.20 3.26 10.56
CA LEU A 91 -10.85 1.87 10.33
C LEU A 91 -12.02 0.94 10.68
N CYS A 92 -12.21 -0.09 9.87
CA CYS A 92 -13.15 -1.16 10.17
C CYS A 92 -12.72 -1.95 11.41
N PRO A 93 -13.66 -2.41 12.25
CA PRO A 93 -13.34 -3.31 13.37
C PRO A 93 -12.69 -4.61 12.87
N VAL A 94 -11.71 -5.12 13.59
CA VAL A 94 -10.97 -6.34 13.21
C VAL A 94 -10.94 -7.32 14.37
N ASN A 95 -11.34 -8.57 14.10
CA ASN A 95 -11.19 -9.70 15.01
C ASN A 95 -10.31 -10.82 14.42
N GLY A 96 -9.93 -10.72 13.17
CA GLY A 96 -9.06 -11.66 12.48
C GLY A 96 -8.52 -11.09 11.19
N TRP A 97 -7.57 -11.82 10.60
CA TRP A 97 -6.87 -11.41 9.38
C TRP A 97 -6.95 -12.53 8.35
N ALA A 98 -7.58 -12.24 7.21
CA ALA A 98 -7.75 -13.20 6.11
C ALA A 98 -6.73 -12.92 5.01
N ILE A 99 -6.20 -14.00 4.42
CA ILE A 99 -5.29 -13.87 3.28
C ILE A 99 -5.97 -13.12 2.14
N TYR A 100 -5.24 -12.19 1.55
CA TYR A 100 -5.69 -11.40 0.41
C TYR A 100 -4.94 -11.75 -0.87
N SER A 101 -3.61 -11.86 -0.81
CA SER A 101 -2.78 -12.21 -1.96
C SER A 101 -1.50 -12.92 -1.54
N LYS A 102 -0.94 -13.71 -2.47
CA LYS A 102 0.38 -14.30 -2.38
C LYS A 102 0.96 -14.44 -3.78
N ASP A 103 2.15 -13.93 -4.03
CA ASP A 103 2.70 -13.88 -5.40
C ASP A 103 3.52 -15.10 -5.80
N ASN A 104 4.05 -15.88 -4.85
CA ASN A 104 4.90 -17.04 -5.09
C ASN A 104 6.11 -16.77 -6.01
N SER A 105 6.64 -15.55 -5.99
CA SER A 105 7.61 -15.08 -6.97
C SER A 105 8.90 -15.90 -7.00
N ILE A 106 9.43 -16.30 -5.84
CA ILE A 106 10.68 -17.06 -5.78
C ILE A 106 10.48 -18.48 -6.29
N ARG A 107 9.36 -19.11 -5.98
CA ARG A 107 9.01 -20.43 -6.53
C ARG A 107 8.89 -20.38 -8.04
N ILE A 108 8.20 -19.39 -8.58
CA ILE A 108 8.02 -19.18 -10.02
C ILE A 108 9.36 -18.82 -10.67
N GLY A 109 10.17 -18.00 -10.00
CA GLY A 109 11.48 -17.56 -10.47
C GLY A 109 12.52 -18.68 -10.61
N SER A 110 12.31 -19.84 -10.00
CA SER A 110 13.14 -21.01 -10.20
C SER A 110 13.08 -21.56 -11.64
N LYS A 111 12.01 -21.26 -12.37
CA LYS A 111 11.76 -21.76 -13.72
C LYS A 111 11.34 -20.69 -14.73
N GLY A 112 11.12 -19.47 -14.31
CA GLY A 112 10.65 -18.38 -15.15
C GLY A 112 11.40 -17.08 -14.92
N ASP A 113 11.11 -16.09 -15.77
CA ASP A 113 11.75 -14.78 -15.72
C ASP A 113 11.07 -13.92 -14.66
N ILE A 114 11.60 -13.92 -13.45
CA ILE A 114 11.14 -13.14 -12.32
C ILE A 114 12.25 -12.23 -11.82
N PHE A 115 11.95 -10.98 -11.55
CA PHE A 115 12.90 -10.02 -11.02
C PHE A 115 13.40 -10.40 -9.63
N VAL A 116 14.66 -10.16 -9.38
CA VAL A 116 15.22 -10.08 -8.03
C VAL A 116 14.71 -8.78 -7.42
N ILE A 117 13.98 -8.88 -6.34
CA ILE A 117 13.37 -7.73 -5.68
C ILE A 117 13.61 -7.75 -4.17
N ARG A 118 13.50 -6.58 -3.57
CA ARG A 118 13.20 -6.39 -2.16
C ARG A 118 12.24 -5.23 -1.99
N GLU A 119 11.84 -5.00 -0.77
CA GLU A 119 10.91 -3.94 -0.37
C GLU A 119 9.64 -3.92 -1.24
N PRO A 120 8.93 -5.07 -1.38
CA PRO A 120 7.62 -5.04 -2.00
C PRO A 120 6.65 -4.32 -1.07
N PHE A 121 5.70 -3.60 -1.64
CA PHE A 121 4.57 -3.07 -0.90
C PHE A 121 3.32 -3.05 -1.76
N ILE A 122 2.18 -2.92 -1.14
CA ILE A 122 0.88 -2.89 -1.81
C ILE A 122 0.24 -1.53 -1.60
N SER A 123 -0.35 -1.00 -2.65
CA SER A 123 -1.18 0.18 -2.60
C SER A 123 -2.43 -0.02 -3.46
N CYS A 124 -3.57 0.47 -2.99
CA CYS A 124 -4.85 0.32 -3.65
C CYS A 124 -5.39 1.68 -4.10
N SER A 125 -5.91 1.70 -5.32
CA SER A 125 -6.76 2.79 -5.80
C SER A 125 -8.22 2.53 -5.40
N HIS A 126 -9.14 3.33 -5.91
CA HIS A 126 -10.57 3.10 -5.77
C HIS A 126 -11.09 1.96 -6.68
N LEU A 127 -10.23 1.38 -7.54
CA LEU A 127 -10.60 0.33 -8.49
C LEU A 127 -9.83 -0.98 -8.27
N GLU A 128 -8.55 -0.91 -7.90
CA GLU A 128 -7.67 -2.08 -7.80
C GLU A 128 -6.55 -1.88 -6.80
N CYS A 129 -5.94 -3.00 -6.39
CA CYS A 129 -4.69 -3.00 -5.66
C CYS A 129 -3.54 -3.41 -6.58
N ARG A 130 -2.37 -2.85 -6.37
CA ARG A 130 -1.15 -3.17 -7.11
C ARG A 130 -0.01 -3.47 -6.16
N THR A 131 0.88 -4.34 -6.59
CA THR A 131 2.15 -4.60 -5.91
C THR A 131 3.22 -3.70 -6.51
N PHE A 132 3.87 -2.92 -5.66
CA PHE A 132 5.06 -2.13 -5.98
C PHE A 132 6.27 -2.81 -5.39
N PHE A 133 7.42 -2.68 -6.01
CA PHE A 133 8.65 -3.33 -5.56
C PHE A 133 9.89 -2.61 -6.08
N LEU A 134 11.02 -2.82 -5.39
CA LEU A 134 12.33 -2.32 -5.82
C LEU A 134 13.13 -3.47 -6.41
N THR A 135 13.31 -3.46 -7.73
CA THR A 135 14.13 -4.46 -8.40
C THR A 135 15.61 -4.15 -8.23
N GLN A 136 16.44 -5.18 -8.37
CA GLN A 136 17.89 -5.05 -8.41
C GLN A 136 18.43 -4.96 -9.85
N GLY A 137 17.55 -4.95 -10.86
CA GLY A 137 17.93 -4.94 -12.26
C GLY A 137 18.41 -6.31 -12.78
N ALA A 138 17.99 -7.39 -12.14
CA ALA A 138 18.38 -8.75 -12.49
C ALA A 138 17.21 -9.72 -12.36
N LEU A 139 17.30 -10.85 -13.01
CA LEU A 139 16.35 -11.96 -12.90
C LEU A 139 16.89 -13.03 -11.95
N LEU A 140 16.00 -13.68 -11.20
CA LEU A 140 16.36 -14.71 -10.21
C LEU A 140 17.14 -15.88 -10.80
N ASN A 141 16.80 -16.29 -12.02
CA ASN A 141 17.41 -17.42 -12.70
C ASN A 141 18.46 -16.97 -13.73
N ASP A 142 19.31 -16.01 -13.33
CA ASP A 142 20.35 -15.43 -14.19
C ASP A 142 21.61 -15.17 -13.36
N ARG A 143 22.77 -15.19 -14.03
CA ARG A 143 24.08 -14.86 -13.44
C ARG A 143 24.15 -13.44 -12.87
N HIS A 144 23.40 -12.50 -13.44
CA HIS A 144 23.34 -11.11 -12.97
C HIS A 144 22.66 -10.97 -11.60
N SER A 145 22.01 -12.01 -11.10
CA SER A 145 21.46 -12.03 -9.75
C SER A 145 22.55 -12.12 -8.67
N ASN A 146 23.78 -12.44 -9.04
CA ASN A 146 24.88 -12.56 -8.08
C ASN A 146 25.17 -11.22 -7.41
N GLY A 147 25.22 -11.25 -6.08
CA GLY A 147 25.53 -10.05 -5.27
C GLY A 147 24.39 -9.06 -5.08
N THR A 148 23.16 -9.43 -5.36
CA THR A 148 21.97 -8.57 -5.23
C THR A 148 21.51 -8.34 -3.78
N VAL A 149 22.39 -8.51 -2.82
CA VAL A 149 22.14 -8.22 -1.40
C VAL A 149 22.23 -6.72 -1.08
N LYS A 150 22.78 -5.90 -1.98
CA LYS A 150 23.01 -4.47 -1.76
C LYS A 150 21.71 -3.68 -1.69
N ASP A 151 21.62 -2.80 -0.71
CA ASP A 151 20.43 -1.95 -0.50
C ASP A 151 20.32 -0.86 -1.57
N ARG A 152 21.42 -0.26 -1.97
CA ARG A 152 21.45 0.86 -2.90
C ARG A 152 22.42 0.61 -4.03
N SER A 153 21.94 0.85 -5.24
CA SER A 153 22.73 0.86 -6.47
C SER A 153 22.01 1.70 -7.53
N PRO A 154 22.72 2.13 -8.59
CA PRO A 154 22.09 2.85 -9.69
C PRO A 154 21.14 1.98 -10.53
N TYR A 155 21.15 0.66 -10.34
CA TYR A 155 20.28 -0.28 -11.06
C TYR A 155 18.93 -0.49 -10.38
N ARG A 156 18.75 -0.05 -9.14
CA ARG A 156 17.50 -0.24 -8.43
C ARG A 156 16.39 0.62 -9.03
N THR A 157 15.22 0.02 -9.13
CA THR A 157 14.09 0.59 -9.87
C THR A 157 12.79 0.27 -9.16
N LEU A 158 11.95 1.29 -8.98
CA LEU A 158 10.57 1.10 -8.56
C LEU A 158 9.76 0.65 -9.76
N MET A 159 9.12 -0.49 -9.62
CA MET A 159 8.20 -1.05 -10.60
C MET A 159 6.90 -1.50 -9.92
N SER A 160 5.88 -1.76 -10.70
CA SER A 160 4.60 -2.29 -10.21
C SER A 160 4.05 -3.36 -11.12
N CYS A 161 3.30 -4.29 -10.53
CA CYS A 161 2.58 -5.33 -11.24
C CYS A 161 1.19 -5.53 -10.62
N PRO A 162 0.26 -6.23 -11.30
CA PRO A 162 -1.03 -6.55 -10.72
C PRO A 162 -0.90 -7.36 -9.43
N ILE A 163 -1.80 -7.16 -8.50
CA ILE A 163 -1.80 -7.85 -7.20
C ILE A 163 -1.84 -9.37 -7.39
N GLY A 164 -1.06 -10.08 -6.57
CA GLY A 164 -1.00 -11.55 -6.59
C GLY A 164 -0.19 -12.14 -7.73
N GLU A 165 0.39 -11.34 -8.60
CA GLU A 165 1.27 -11.78 -9.67
C GLU A 165 2.74 -11.64 -9.28
N ALA A 166 3.57 -12.56 -9.77
CA ALA A 166 5.02 -12.50 -9.58
C ALA A 166 5.62 -11.38 -10.43
N PRO A 167 6.54 -10.57 -9.87
CA PRO A 167 7.14 -9.45 -10.60
C PRO A 167 8.03 -9.95 -11.74
N SER A 168 7.55 -9.85 -12.96
CA SER A 168 8.23 -10.30 -14.16
C SER A 168 8.40 -9.19 -15.20
N PRO A 169 9.32 -9.31 -16.18
CA PRO A 169 9.41 -8.37 -17.29
C PRO A 169 8.14 -8.27 -18.13
N TYR A 170 7.28 -9.28 -18.07
CA TYR A 170 6.08 -9.40 -18.91
C TYR A 170 4.84 -8.71 -18.32
N ASN A 171 4.81 -8.49 -17.01
CA ASN A 171 3.66 -7.91 -16.32
C ASN A 171 3.97 -6.62 -15.55
N SER A 172 5.24 -6.22 -15.48
CA SER A 172 5.68 -5.13 -14.62
C SER A 172 5.85 -3.83 -15.40
N LYS A 173 5.42 -2.74 -14.78
CA LYS A 173 5.50 -1.39 -15.31
C LYS A 173 6.62 -0.64 -14.58
N PHE A 174 7.46 0.06 -15.33
CA PHE A 174 8.44 1.00 -14.79
C PHE A 174 7.73 2.19 -14.13
N GLU A 175 8.15 2.55 -12.93
CA GLU A 175 7.63 3.71 -12.21
C GLU A 175 8.69 4.79 -12.02
N SER A 176 9.87 4.43 -11.51
CA SER A 176 10.94 5.38 -11.24
C SER A 176 12.27 4.68 -10.98
N VAL A 177 13.38 5.36 -11.20
CA VAL A 177 14.69 4.90 -10.69
C VAL A 177 14.71 5.15 -9.19
N ALA A 178 14.89 4.11 -8.40
CA ALA A 178 14.78 4.22 -6.95
C ALA A 178 15.41 3.06 -6.19
N TRP A 179 16.05 3.38 -5.07
CA TRP A 179 16.42 2.42 -4.03
C TRP A 179 15.63 2.63 -2.73
N SER A 180 14.78 3.67 -2.67
CA SER A 180 13.78 3.88 -1.63
C SER A 180 12.53 4.51 -2.27
N ALA A 181 11.35 4.13 -1.82
CA ALA A 181 10.14 4.46 -2.56
C ALA A 181 8.87 4.54 -1.71
N SER A 182 7.87 5.17 -2.29
CA SER A 182 6.48 5.13 -1.85
C SER A 182 5.56 5.34 -3.06
N ALA A 183 4.30 4.97 -2.92
CA ALA A 183 3.29 5.21 -3.94
C ALA A 183 1.90 5.21 -3.30
N CYS A 184 0.98 5.98 -3.87
CA CYS A 184 -0.42 5.98 -3.46
C CYS A 184 -1.30 6.58 -4.56
N HIS A 185 -2.60 6.31 -4.50
CA HIS A 185 -3.58 6.80 -5.47
C HIS A 185 -4.56 7.75 -4.77
N ASP A 186 -4.78 8.91 -5.37
CA ASP A 186 -5.63 9.96 -4.77
C ASP A 186 -7.10 9.91 -5.23
N GLY A 187 -7.47 8.88 -6.00
CA GLY A 187 -8.77 8.75 -6.64
C GLY A 187 -8.78 9.24 -8.09
N MET A 188 -7.77 9.98 -8.52
CA MET A 188 -7.62 10.50 -9.89
C MET A 188 -6.38 9.96 -10.59
N GLY A 189 -5.32 9.71 -9.85
CA GLY A 189 -4.06 9.26 -10.43
C GLY A 189 -3.09 8.69 -9.41
N TRP A 190 -2.08 7.99 -9.92
CA TRP A 190 -1.00 7.43 -9.11
C TRP A 190 0.07 8.50 -8.86
N LEU A 191 0.35 8.72 -7.58
CA LEU A 191 1.56 9.38 -7.12
C LEU A 191 2.62 8.32 -6.86
N THR A 192 3.80 8.47 -7.45
CA THR A 192 4.96 7.63 -7.14
C THR A 192 6.12 8.51 -6.69
N ILE A 193 6.86 8.02 -5.69
CA ILE A 193 8.02 8.68 -5.13
C ILE A 193 9.18 7.71 -5.23
N GLY A 194 10.22 8.08 -5.96
CA GLY A 194 11.43 7.29 -6.09
C GLY A 194 12.65 8.08 -5.69
N ILE A 195 13.44 7.53 -4.76
CA ILE A 195 14.68 8.16 -4.28
C ILE A 195 15.86 7.38 -4.82
N SER A 196 16.81 8.09 -5.45
CA SER A 196 18.05 7.53 -5.96
C SER A 196 19.15 8.58 -5.91
N GLY A 197 20.37 8.16 -6.21
CA GLY A 197 21.54 9.01 -6.22
C GLY A 197 22.58 8.59 -5.18
N PRO A 198 23.66 9.39 -5.02
CA PRO A 198 24.69 9.11 -4.04
C PRO A 198 24.15 9.34 -2.61
N ASP A 199 24.77 8.66 -1.63
CA ASP A 199 24.36 8.74 -0.23
C ASP A 199 24.36 10.17 0.33
N ASN A 200 25.24 11.01 -0.17
CA ASN A 200 25.38 12.41 0.26
C ASN A 200 24.65 13.42 -0.62
N GLY A 201 23.87 13.00 -1.55
CA GLY A 201 23.17 13.89 -2.50
C GLY A 201 22.01 13.24 -3.21
N ALA A 202 21.29 12.34 -2.53
CA ALA A 202 20.13 11.68 -3.11
C ALA A 202 18.98 12.67 -3.36
N VAL A 203 18.16 12.33 -4.35
CA VAL A 203 17.00 13.13 -4.75
C VAL A 203 15.77 12.23 -4.81
N ALA A 204 14.69 12.68 -4.22
CA ALA A 204 13.37 12.09 -4.39
C ALA A 204 12.68 12.72 -5.60
N VAL A 205 12.27 11.89 -6.55
CA VAL A 205 11.51 12.32 -7.72
C VAL A 205 10.05 11.95 -7.51
N LEU A 206 9.18 12.95 -7.57
CA LEU A 206 7.73 12.77 -7.50
C LEU A 206 7.17 12.72 -8.90
N LYS A 207 6.38 11.69 -9.18
CA LYS A 207 5.65 11.56 -10.45
C LYS A 207 4.17 11.43 -10.18
N TYR A 208 3.39 12.08 -11.00
CA TYR A 208 1.93 11.95 -11.02
C TYR A 208 1.49 11.48 -12.40
N ASN A 209 0.82 10.33 -12.44
CA ASN A 209 0.49 9.63 -13.70
C ASN A 209 1.70 9.46 -14.63
N GLY A 210 2.86 9.14 -14.05
CA GLY A 210 4.09 8.87 -14.78
C GLY A 210 4.88 10.11 -15.21
N ILE A 211 4.40 11.31 -14.92
CA ILE A 211 5.05 12.58 -15.27
C ILE A 211 5.71 13.18 -14.04
N ILE A 212 6.97 13.57 -14.16
CA ILE A 212 7.69 14.25 -13.07
C ILE A 212 7.01 15.58 -12.77
N THR A 213 6.60 15.77 -11.53
CA THR A 213 5.88 16.95 -11.08
C THR A 213 6.66 17.75 -10.04
N ASP A 214 7.54 17.11 -9.29
CA ASP A 214 8.34 17.79 -8.26
C ASP A 214 9.56 16.93 -7.87
N THR A 215 10.48 17.54 -7.13
CA THR A 215 11.65 16.87 -6.57
C THR A 215 11.90 17.35 -5.14
N ILE A 216 12.46 16.46 -4.31
CA ILE A 216 12.96 16.77 -2.97
C ILE A 216 14.45 16.45 -2.93
N LYS A 217 15.28 17.43 -2.67
CA LYS A 217 16.72 17.21 -2.47
C LYS A 217 16.99 16.81 -1.02
N SER A 218 17.97 15.95 -0.83
CA SER A 218 18.51 15.64 0.50
C SER A 218 18.87 16.95 1.23
N TRP A 219 18.43 17.07 2.48
CA TRP A 219 18.66 18.29 3.28
C TRP A 219 19.66 18.10 4.42
N ARG A 220 20.05 16.84 4.69
CA ARG A 220 21.11 16.46 5.64
C ARG A 220 22.28 15.75 4.97
N ASN A 221 22.18 15.50 3.67
CA ASN A 221 23.21 14.82 2.87
C ASN A 221 23.63 13.45 3.41
N ARG A 222 22.68 12.70 3.97
CA ARG A 222 22.96 11.40 4.56
C ARG A 222 21.82 10.41 4.34
N ILE A 223 21.74 9.87 3.14
CA ILE A 223 20.81 8.86 2.69
C ILE A 223 19.35 9.29 2.93
N LEU A 224 18.88 10.21 2.09
CA LEU A 224 17.45 10.52 2.02
C LEU A 224 16.67 9.24 1.72
N ARG A 225 15.64 8.94 2.51
CA ARG A 225 14.87 7.70 2.42
C ARG A 225 13.44 7.91 2.87
N THR A 226 12.56 7.03 2.44
CA THR A 226 11.12 7.14 2.70
C THR A 226 10.52 5.82 3.17
N GLN A 227 9.23 5.65 2.98
CA GLN A 227 8.41 4.67 3.66
C GLN A 227 8.67 3.20 3.29
N GLU A 228 8.99 2.88 2.06
CA GLU A 228 8.97 1.51 1.52
C GLU A 228 7.57 0.86 1.67
N SER A 229 6.54 1.67 1.73
CA SER A 229 5.13 1.29 1.79
C SER A 229 4.27 2.42 1.23
N GLU A 230 2.96 2.23 1.17
CA GLU A 230 2.10 3.24 0.56
C GLU A 230 2.06 4.55 1.35
N CYS A 231 2.01 5.66 0.62
CA CYS A 231 1.64 6.96 1.17
C CYS A 231 0.12 7.01 1.40
N VAL A 232 -0.38 8.08 1.97
CA VAL A 232 -1.80 8.21 2.33
C VAL A 232 -2.40 9.39 1.59
N CYS A 233 -3.53 9.16 0.93
CA CYS A 233 -4.27 10.23 0.28
C CYS A 233 -5.65 10.42 0.94
N ILE A 234 -5.97 11.67 1.25
CA ILE A 234 -7.22 12.07 1.90
C ILE A 234 -7.73 13.32 1.19
N ASN A 235 -8.96 13.28 0.67
CA ASN A 235 -9.60 14.43 0.02
C ASN A 235 -8.74 15.05 -1.10
N GLY A 236 -8.04 14.24 -1.88
CA GLY A 236 -7.21 14.69 -3.00
C GLY A 236 -5.80 15.14 -2.61
N SER A 237 -5.47 15.26 -1.33
CA SER A 237 -4.12 15.51 -0.84
C SER A 237 -3.45 14.22 -0.43
N CYS A 238 -2.16 14.08 -0.71
CA CYS A 238 -1.37 12.91 -0.33
C CYS A 238 -0.28 13.31 0.67
N PHE A 239 0.07 12.37 1.53
CA PHE A 239 0.98 12.61 2.66
C PHE A 239 2.02 11.50 2.73
N THR A 240 3.25 11.89 2.98
CA THR A 240 4.36 10.97 3.22
C THR A 240 5.31 11.52 4.29
N ILE A 241 6.21 10.67 4.75
CA ILE A 241 7.28 11.03 5.65
C ILE A 241 8.61 10.53 5.09
N MET A 242 9.63 11.36 5.21
CA MET A 242 11.00 11.03 4.82
C MET A 242 11.96 11.25 5.96
N THR A 243 13.04 10.50 5.93
CA THR A 243 14.15 10.58 6.88
C THR A 243 15.44 10.93 6.15
N ASP A 244 16.24 11.79 6.75
CA ASP A 244 17.58 12.11 6.30
C ASP A 244 18.49 12.29 7.51
N GLY A 245 19.65 11.66 7.50
CA GLY A 245 20.57 11.68 8.63
C GLY A 245 21.00 10.29 9.09
N PRO A 246 21.67 10.19 10.25
CA PRO A 246 22.21 8.93 10.71
C PRO A 246 21.13 7.85 10.94
N SER A 247 21.48 6.59 10.65
CA SER A 247 20.63 5.43 10.93
C SER A 247 20.75 4.92 12.37
N ASN A 248 21.73 5.40 13.11
CA ASN A 248 22.02 4.98 14.49
C ASN A 248 22.20 6.16 15.44
N GLY A 249 21.51 7.24 15.20
CA GLY A 249 21.55 8.45 15.98
C GLY A 249 20.42 9.40 15.62
N GLN A 250 20.45 10.60 16.16
CA GLN A 250 19.45 11.61 15.86
C GLN A 250 19.48 11.98 14.37
N ALA A 251 18.39 11.76 13.69
CA ALA A 251 18.19 12.13 12.31
C ALA A 251 17.14 13.26 12.18
N SER A 252 16.87 13.65 10.96
CA SER A 252 15.84 14.63 10.61
C SER A 252 14.69 13.94 9.89
N TYR A 253 13.49 14.26 10.29
CA TYR A 253 12.25 13.67 9.78
C TYR A 253 11.34 14.76 9.29
N LYS A 254 10.84 14.67 8.06
CA LYS A 254 9.90 15.63 7.51
C LYS A 254 8.65 14.93 7.01
N ILE A 255 7.49 15.50 7.35
CA ILE A 255 6.20 15.14 6.77
C ILE A 255 5.89 16.11 5.63
N PHE A 256 5.35 15.57 4.54
CA PHE A 256 5.05 16.30 3.32
C PHE A 256 3.59 16.16 2.97
N LYS A 257 2.97 17.27 2.59
CA LYS A 257 1.66 17.30 1.96
C LYS A 257 1.83 17.61 0.48
N MET A 258 1.19 16.82 -0.37
CA MET A 258 1.30 16.91 -1.82
C MET A 258 -0.10 16.95 -2.45
N GLU A 259 -0.22 17.68 -3.56
CA GLU A 259 -1.41 17.67 -4.40
C GLU A 259 -0.99 17.45 -5.84
N ARG A 260 -1.51 16.38 -6.45
CA ARG A 260 -1.17 15.96 -7.82
C ARG A 260 0.34 15.94 -8.07
N GLY A 261 1.08 15.38 -7.13
CA GLY A 261 2.53 15.24 -7.22
C GLY A 261 3.34 16.50 -6.95
N LYS A 262 2.73 17.57 -6.45
CA LYS A 262 3.43 18.80 -6.04
C LYS A 262 3.38 18.97 -4.53
N ILE A 263 4.53 19.28 -3.95
CA ILE A 263 4.62 19.55 -2.52
C ILE A 263 4.03 20.94 -2.25
N ILE A 264 3.03 20.97 -1.36
CA ILE A 264 2.39 22.22 -0.96
C ILE A 264 2.74 22.64 0.45
N LYS A 265 3.19 21.71 1.28
CA LYS A 265 3.62 21.99 2.66
C LYS A 265 4.54 20.89 3.17
N SER A 266 5.48 21.25 4.00
CA SER A 266 6.32 20.32 4.74
C SER A 266 6.57 20.82 6.15
N VAL A 267 6.72 19.88 7.09
CA VAL A 267 7.02 20.17 8.50
C VAL A 267 8.09 19.19 8.97
N GLU A 268 9.13 19.71 9.62
CA GLU A 268 10.12 18.89 10.29
C GLU A 268 9.63 18.52 11.68
N LEU A 269 9.75 17.25 12.04
CA LEU A 269 9.36 16.78 13.36
C LEU A 269 10.37 17.25 14.42
N ASP A 270 9.87 17.82 15.50
CA ASP A 270 10.64 18.03 16.72
C ASP A 270 10.54 16.77 17.59
N ALA A 271 11.49 15.86 17.42
CA ALA A 271 11.46 14.53 18.00
C ALA A 271 12.82 14.14 18.60
N PRO A 272 13.26 14.84 19.65
CA PRO A 272 14.56 14.57 20.28
C PRO A 272 14.58 13.16 20.88
N ASN A 273 15.66 12.43 20.65
CA ASN A 273 15.87 11.03 21.05
C ASN A 273 14.91 10.00 20.43
N TYR A 274 14.06 10.41 19.52
CA TYR A 274 13.21 9.52 18.74
C TYR A 274 13.88 9.23 17.39
N HIS A 275 13.60 8.07 16.84
CA HIS A 275 14.10 7.67 15.54
C HIS A 275 12.98 7.13 14.67
N TYR A 276 12.86 7.65 13.45
CA TYR A 276 11.79 7.28 12.53
C TYR A 276 12.40 6.86 11.20
N GLU A 277 12.14 5.64 10.80
CA GLU A 277 12.51 5.12 9.49
C GLU A 277 11.41 4.25 8.93
N GLU A 278 11.32 4.20 7.62
CA GLU A 278 10.49 3.25 6.88
C GLU A 278 9.07 3.16 7.46
N CYS A 279 8.43 4.30 7.64
CA CYS A 279 7.13 4.38 8.26
C CYS A 279 6.06 3.65 7.46
N SER A 280 5.15 2.97 8.17
CA SER A 280 3.95 2.37 7.61
C SER A 280 2.76 3.20 8.04
N CYS A 281 2.11 3.83 7.08
CA CYS A 281 1.09 4.83 7.34
C CYS A 281 -0.28 4.37 6.86
N TYR A 282 -1.32 4.86 7.51
CA TYR A 282 -2.71 4.64 7.11
C TYR A 282 -3.58 5.82 7.52
N PRO A 283 -4.71 6.04 6.83
CA PRO A 283 -5.66 7.07 7.22
C PRO A 283 -6.64 6.56 8.29
N ASP A 284 -7.01 7.42 9.20
CA ASP A 284 -8.06 7.14 10.18
C ASP A 284 -8.74 8.45 10.58
N THR A 285 -10.04 8.56 10.30
CA THR A 285 -10.90 9.69 10.67
C THR A 285 -10.28 11.04 10.29
N GLY A 286 -9.87 11.18 9.04
CA GLY A 286 -9.30 12.41 8.48
C GLY A 286 -7.87 12.73 8.90
N LYS A 287 -7.21 11.83 9.62
CA LYS A 287 -5.81 11.94 10.02
C LYS A 287 -4.96 10.84 9.41
N VAL A 288 -3.66 11.06 9.38
CA VAL A 288 -2.66 10.07 9.03
C VAL A 288 -2.01 9.54 10.29
N VAL A 289 -1.92 8.23 10.42
CA VAL A 289 -1.19 7.55 11.49
C VAL A 289 -0.07 6.75 10.86
N CYS A 290 1.15 6.98 11.32
CA CYS A 290 2.34 6.26 10.88
C CYS A 290 2.96 5.52 12.06
N VAL A 291 3.26 4.25 11.89
CA VAL A 291 4.04 3.43 12.81
C VAL A 291 5.33 3.06 12.11
N CYS A 292 6.46 3.29 12.75
CA CYS A 292 7.75 3.35 12.08
C CYS A 292 8.78 2.42 12.73
N ARG A 293 10.00 2.50 12.25
CA ARG A 293 11.15 1.75 12.74
C ARG A 293 12.10 2.70 13.46
N ASP A 294 12.43 2.36 14.71
CA ASP A 294 13.58 2.94 15.39
C ASP A 294 14.79 2.08 15.06
N ASN A 295 15.70 2.60 14.27
CA ASN A 295 16.93 1.90 13.91
C ASN A 295 18.10 2.25 14.81
N TRP A 296 17.86 3.07 15.80
CA TRP A 296 18.90 3.58 16.69
C TRP A 296 19.02 2.75 17.97
N HIS A 297 17.92 2.58 18.75
CA HIS A 297 18.08 2.08 20.10
C HIS A 297 16.83 1.51 20.78
N ALA A 298 15.68 1.34 20.13
CA ALA A 298 14.45 0.94 20.81
C ALA A 298 13.86 -0.38 20.31
N SER A 299 13.26 -1.13 21.24
CA SER A 299 12.51 -2.35 20.96
C SER A 299 11.08 -2.11 20.52
N ASN A 300 10.48 -1.02 20.96
CA ASN A 300 9.12 -0.63 20.57
C ASN A 300 9.15 0.30 19.35
N ARG A 301 7.99 0.47 18.73
CA ARG A 301 7.89 1.27 17.51
C ARG A 301 7.48 2.69 17.81
N PRO A 302 8.18 3.67 17.23
CA PRO A 302 7.76 5.06 17.23
C PRO A 302 6.53 5.25 16.34
N TRP A 303 5.70 6.21 16.68
CA TRP A 303 4.59 6.63 15.84
C TRP A 303 4.55 8.15 15.69
N VAL A 304 3.96 8.59 14.63
CA VAL A 304 3.58 9.97 14.38
C VAL A 304 2.16 9.99 13.81
N SER A 305 1.35 10.89 14.28
CA SER A 305 0.02 11.10 13.75
C SER A 305 -0.18 12.58 13.45
N PHE A 306 -0.81 12.90 12.34
CA PHE A 306 -0.99 14.29 11.93
C PHE A 306 -2.29 14.47 11.14
N ASP A 307 -2.81 15.70 11.21
CA ASP A 307 -3.97 16.09 10.44
C ASP A 307 -3.59 16.60 9.04
N GLN A 308 -4.57 17.03 8.27
CA GLN A 308 -4.36 17.49 6.90
C GLN A 308 -3.63 18.85 6.83
N ASN A 309 -3.48 19.55 7.95
CA ASN A 309 -2.66 20.75 8.09
C ASN A 309 -1.23 20.46 8.55
N LEU A 310 -0.88 19.19 8.72
CA LEU A 310 0.40 18.72 9.24
C LEU A 310 0.64 19.08 10.72
N ASP A 311 -0.40 19.37 11.48
CA ASP A 311 -0.32 19.42 12.94
C ASP A 311 -0.18 18.01 13.47
N TYR A 312 0.93 17.72 14.15
CA TYR A 312 1.34 16.35 14.47
C TYR A 312 1.47 16.10 15.96
N GLN A 313 1.37 14.83 16.32
CA GLN A 313 1.70 14.27 17.62
C GLN A 313 2.68 13.11 17.42
N ILE A 314 3.57 12.90 18.38
CA ILE A 314 4.58 11.85 18.36
C ILE A 314 4.57 11.04 19.64
N GLY A 315 5.07 9.83 19.55
CA GLY A 315 5.21 8.93 20.68
C GLY A 315 5.77 7.58 20.24
N TYR A 316 5.81 6.66 21.19
CA TYR A 316 6.06 5.25 20.95
C TYR A 316 4.83 4.45 21.39
N ILE A 317 4.62 3.29 20.78
CA ILE A 317 3.59 2.35 21.24
C ILE A 317 3.97 1.92 22.64
N CYS A 318 3.07 2.14 23.60
CA CYS A 318 3.38 2.00 25.04
C CYS A 318 3.53 0.55 25.49
N SER A 319 2.82 -0.38 24.83
CA SER A 319 2.78 -1.80 25.18
C SER A 319 4.17 -2.42 25.33
N GLY A 320 4.32 -3.29 26.32
CA GLY A 320 5.47 -4.16 26.46
C GLY A 320 5.49 -5.35 25.50
N VAL A 321 4.50 -5.47 24.62
CA VAL A 321 4.52 -6.34 23.44
C VAL A 321 5.27 -5.59 22.34
N PHE A 322 6.58 -5.75 22.31
CA PHE A 322 7.44 -4.98 21.40
C PHE A 322 7.30 -5.43 19.95
N GLY A 323 7.22 -4.49 19.03
CA GLY A 323 6.96 -4.76 17.61
C GLY A 323 8.21 -4.86 16.75
N ASP A 324 9.36 -4.36 17.17
CA ASP A 324 10.57 -4.30 16.36
C ASP A 324 11.38 -5.61 16.39
N ASN A 325 12.43 -5.67 15.59
CA ASN A 325 13.37 -6.78 15.53
C ASN A 325 14.75 -6.26 15.08
N PRO A 326 15.84 -6.40 15.85
CA PRO A 326 15.89 -7.07 17.16
C PRO A 326 15.10 -6.33 18.25
N ARG A 327 14.67 -7.07 19.25
CA ARG A 327 13.93 -6.53 20.39
C ARG A 327 14.24 -7.28 21.68
N SER A 328 13.99 -6.65 22.81
CA SER A 328 13.97 -7.31 24.12
C SER A 328 12.77 -8.25 24.21
N ASN A 329 12.82 -9.20 25.15
CA ASN A 329 11.65 -10.02 25.47
C ASN A 329 10.50 -9.15 25.97
N ASP A 330 9.27 -9.60 25.72
CA ASP A 330 8.08 -8.91 26.19
C ASP A 330 8.14 -8.67 27.72
N GLY A 331 7.63 -7.53 28.12
CA GLY A 331 7.67 -7.13 29.51
C GLY A 331 7.01 -5.79 29.74
N LYS A 332 7.65 -4.92 30.48
CA LYS A 332 7.17 -3.56 30.72
C LYS A 332 7.54 -2.66 29.54
N GLY A 333 6.53 -2.00 28.97
CA GLY A 333 6.71 -1.03 27.91
C GLY A 333 7.04 0.37 28.42
N ASN A 334 6.99 1.30 27.49
CA ASN A 334 7.17 2.73 27.73
C ASN A 334 6.49 3.49 26.59
N CYS A 335 5.90 4.61 26.86
CA CYS A 335 5.34 5.49 25.83
C CYS A 335 6.40 6.34 25.11
N GLY A 336 7.64 6.21 25.53
CA GLY A 336 8.86 6.61 24.83
C GLY A 336 9.68 5.37 24.43
N PRO A 337 10.92 5.56 23.94
CA PRO A 337 11.75 4.44 23.52
C PRO A 337 12.10 3.51 24.68
N VAL A 338 11.88 2.22 24.47
CA VAL A 338 12.39 1.15 25.34
C VAL A 338 13.75 0.75 24.79
N LEU A 339 14.80 1.19 25.45
CA LEU A 339 16.17 1.01 24.98
C LEU A 339 16.54 -0.48 24.91
N SER A 340 17.16 -0.87 23.81
CA SER A 340 17.67 -2.22 23.57
C SER A 340 19.09 -2.17 23.01
N ASN A 341 19.77 -3.33 23.04
CA ASN A 341 21.20 -3.43 22.78
C ASN A 341 21.55 -3.57 21.30
N GLY A 342 21.06 -2.75 20.42
CA GLY A 342 21.47 -2.90 19.03
C GLY A 342 20.92 -1.83 18.12
N ALA A 343 21.80 -1.21 17.36
CA ALA A 343 21.44 -0.32 16.29
C ALA A 343 21.00 -1.15 15.08
N ASN A 344 19.75 -1.44 14.99
CA ASN A 344 19.09 -2.11 13.87
C ASN A 344 17.58 -2.11 14.09
N GLY A 345 16.86 -2.63 13.13
CA GLY A 345 15.42 -2.76 13.19
C GLY A 345 14.87 -3.51 11.99
N VAL A 346 13.58 -3.54 11.87
CA VAL A 346 12.85 -4.05 10.71
C VAL A 346 11.65 -3.15 10.46
N LYS A 347 11.38 -2.85 9.20
CA LYS A 347 10.14 -2.16 8.84
C LYS A 347 8.95 -3.00 9.29
N GLY A 348 8.01 -2.37 9.97
CA GLY A 348 6.78 -2.98 10.43
C GLY A 348 5.65 -1.98 10.53
N PHE A 349 4.53 -2.44 11.05
CA PHE A 349 3.29 -1.67 11.13
C PHE A 349 2.53 -2.02 12.41
N SER A 350 1.57 -1.19 12.74
CA SER A 350 0.56 -1.48 13.75
C SER A 350 -0.69 -0.65 13.45
N PHE A 351 -1.86 -1.13 13.87
CA PHE A 351 -3.12 -0.41 13.72
C PHE A 351 -3.68 -0.02 15.08
N ARG A 352 -3.89 1.26 15.28
CA ARG A 352 -4.50 1.79 16.50
C ARG A 352 -6.02 1.69 16.46
N TYR A 353 -6.60 1.23 17.53
CA TYR A 353 -8.05 1.23 17.77
C TYR A 353 -8.32 1.80 19.16
N GLY A 354 -8.53 3.13 19.25
CA GLY A 354 -8.68 3.79 20.54
C GLY A 354 -7.43 3.63 21.40
N ASN A 355 -7.57 3.01 22.56
CA ASN A 355 -6.45 2.68 23.46
C ASN A 355 -5.75 1.38 23.08
N GLY A 356 -6.37 0.56 22.23
CA GLY A 356 -5.85 -0.71 21.78
C GLY A 356 -5.04 -0.61 20.51
N VAL A 357 -4.32 -1.68 20.23
CA VAL A 357 -3.45 -1.77 19.05
C VAL A 357 -3.35 -3.21 18.56
N TRP A 358 -3.40 -3.38 17.24
CA TRP A 358 -2.97 -4.58 16.56
C TRP A 358 -1.51 -4.43 16.19
N ILE A 359 -0.65 -5.30 16.72
CA ILE A 359 0.78 -5.30 16.45
C ILE A 359 1.10 -6.46 15.53
N GLY A 360 1.66 -6.16 14.35
CA GLY A 360 2.28 -7.15 13.49
C GLY A 360 3.78 -7.20 13.74
N ARG A 361 4.33 -8.40 13.96
CA ARG A 361 5.76 -8.54 14.25
C ARG A 361 6.32 -9.90 13.84
N THR A 362 7.63 -9.95 13.65
CA THR A 362 8.35 -11.23 13.54
C THR A 362 8.21 -12.02 14.83
N LYS A 363 8.14 -13.34 14.74
CA LYS A 363 8.12 -14.21 15.94
C LYS A 363 9.48 -14.27 16.63
N SER A 364 10.58 -14.26 15.87
CA SER A 364 11.91 -14.19 16.44
C SER A 364 12.18 -12.79 17.00
N THR A 365 12.90 -12.74 18.11
CA THR A 365 13.33 -11.47 18.72
C THR A 365 14.63 -10.93 18.13
N ASN A 366 15.35 -11.71 17.33
CA ASN A 366 16.68 -11.36 16.83
C ASN A 366 16.94 -11.67 15.37
N SER A 367 15.99 -12.26 14.68
CA SER A 367 16.08 -12.53 13.23
C SER A 367 14.75 -12.29 12.54
N ARG A 368 14.79 -12.08 11.23
CA ARG A 368 13.59 -11.86 10.41
C ARG A 368 12.97 -13.20 10.05
N SER A 369 12.35 -13.85 11.04
CA SER A 369 11.70 -15.14 10.87
C SER A 369 10.38 -15.21 11.62
N GLY A 370 9.43 -15.92 11.03
CA GLY A 370 8.07 -15.98 11.50
C GLY A 370 7.32 -14.65 11.42
N PHE A 371 6.04 -14.68 11.62
CA PHE A 371 5.20 -13.48 11.71
C PHE A 371 3.92 -13.78 12.48
N GLU A 372 3.49 -12.83 13.29
CA GLU A 372 2.27 -12.92 14.10
C GLU A 372 1.56 -11.58 14.22
N MET A 373 0.25 -11.64 14.41
CA MET A 373 -0.60 -10.50 14.75
C MET A 373 -1.07 -10.63 16.19
N ILE A 374 -0.91 -9.59 16.98
CA ILE A 374 -1.27 -9.55 18.39
C ILE A 374 -2.16 -8.35 18.67
N TRP A 375 -3.29 -8.60 19.32
CA TRP A 375 -4.19 -7.56 19.81
C TRP A 375 -3.93 -7.32 21.30
N ASP A 376 -3.50 -6.10 21.64
CA ASP A 376 -3.40 -5.60 23.00
C ASP A 376 -4.47 -4.49 23.19
N PRO A 377 -5.51 -4.74 24.01
CA PRO A 377 -6.65 -3.84 24.09
C PRO A 377 -6.34 -2.47 24.71
N ASN A 378 -5.17 -2.33 25.37
CA ASN A 378 -4.72 -1.07 25.97
C ASN A 378 -3.31 -0.68 25.52
N GLY A 379 -2.74 -1.39 24.56
CA GLY A 379 -1.32 -1.32 24.22
C GLY A 379 -0.86 -0.02 23.57
N TRP A 380 -1.77 0.78 23.03
CA TRP A 380 -1.38 2.08 22.51
C TRP A 380 -1.06 3.08 23.61
N THR A 381 -1.73 2.99 24.77
CA THR A 381 -1.67 3.96 25.85
C THR A 381 -1.08 3.45 27.17
N GLU A 382 -1.06 2.14 27.37
CA GLU A 382 -0.59 1.51 28.62
C GLU A 382 0.63 0.63 28.39
N THR A 383 1.47 0.56 29.41
CA THR A 383 2.82 -0.05 29.33
C THR A 383 2.86 -1.53 29.69
N ASP A 384 1.75 -2.12 30.10
CA ASP A 384 1.70 -3.55 30.38
C ASP A 384 1.71 -4.38 29.07
N SER A 385 2.13 -5.65 29.18
CA SER A 385 2.01 -6.61 28.09
C SER A 385 0.73 -7.41 28.29
N ASN A 386 -0.36 -6.99 27.68
CA ASN A 386 -1.68 -7.58 27.90
C ASN A 386 -2.36 -7.89 26.57
N TYR A 387 -1.87 -8.92 25.87
CA TYR A 387 -2.52 -9.33 24.63
C TYR A 387 -3.64 -10.35 24.87
N SER A 388 -4.80 -10.08 24.29
CA SER A 388 -6.01 -10.90 24.41
C SER A 388 -6.31 -11.74 23.18
N MET A 389 -5.76 -11.39 22.01
CA MET A 389 -5.89 -12.16 20.79
C MET A 389 -4.53 -12.27 20.09
N LYS A 390 -4.30 -13.41 19.45
CA LYS A 390 -3.12 -13.67 18.66
C LYS A 390 -3.50 -14.51 17.44
N GLN A 391 -2.94 -14.18 16.30
CA GLN A 391 -3.04 -14.98 15.09
C GLN A 391 -1.66 -15.21 14.50
N ASP A 392 -1.29 -16.48 14.30
CA ASP A 392 -0.07 -16.85 13.61
C ASP A 392 -0.25 -16.70 12.10
N ILE A 393 0.77 -16.15 11.45
CA ILE A 393 0.80 -15.90 10.01
C ILE A 393 1.90 -16.74 9.34
N ILE A 394 3.09 -16.78 9.93
CA ILE A 394 4.24 -17.53 9.43
C ILE A 394 4.92 -18.19 10.63
N ALA A 395 5.23 -19.47 10.50
CA ALA A 395 5.92 -20.21 11.56
C ALA A 395 7.32 -19.63 11.82
N LEU A 396 7.78 -19.74 13.05
CA LEU A 396 9.10 -19.26 13.47
C LEU A 396 10.25 -19.86 12.63
N THR A 397 10.09 -21.08 12.12
CA THR A 397 11.09 -21.76 11.31
C THR A 397 11.24 -21.21 9.91
N ASP A 398 10.31 -20.36 9.46
CA ASP A 398 10.30 -19.80 8.10
C ASP A 398 10.71 -18.33 8.09
N TRP A 399 11.46 -17.94 7.06
CA TRP A 399 11.95 -16.58 6.89
C TRP A 399 10.81 -15.61 6.57
N SER A 400 10.91 -14.43 7.12
CA SER A 400 10.07 -13.28 6.83
C SER A 400 10.93 -12.06 6.53
N GLY A 401 10.49 -10.87 6.83
CA GLY A 401 11.25 -9.66 6.52
C GLY A 401 10.49 -8.40 6.91
N TYR A 402 10.49 -7.44 6.01
CA TYR A 402 9.70 -6.23 6.14
C TYR A 402 8.21 -6.56 6.16
N SER A 403 7.46 -5.72 6.81
CA SER A 403 6.00 -5.71 6.75
C SER A 403 5.51 -4.27 6.72
N GLY A 404 4.35 -4.05 6.18
CA GLY A 404 3.79 -2.72 6.07
C GLY A 404 2.29 -2.74 5.95
N SER A 405 1.68 -1.59 6.24
CA SER A 405 0.26 -1.37 6.14
C SER A 405 -0.14 -0.93 4.74
N PHE A 406 -1.34 -1.30 4.36
CA PHE A 406 -2.10 -0.66 3.30
C PHE A 406 -3.59 -0.71 3.65
N VAL A 407 -4.39 0.04 2.96
CA VAL A 407 -5.81 0.09 3.24
C VAL A 407 -6.62 -0.06 1.95
N GLN A 408 -7.84 -0.56 2.12
CA GLN A 408 -8.85 -0.53 1.08
C GLN A 408 -9.92 0.48 1.49
N HIS A 409 -10.06 1.54 0.70
CA HIS A 409 -11.02 2.60 0.96
C HIS A 409 -12.45 2.15 0.69
N PRO A 410 -13.45 2.81 1.31
CA PRO A 410 -14.87 2.55 1.04
C PRO A 410 -15.22 2.58 -0.45
N GLU A 411 -14.57 3.45 -1.22
CA GLU A 411 -14.77 3.58 -2.66
C GLU A 411 -14.38 2.31 -3.44
N LEU A 412 -13.44 1.53 -2.92
CA LEU A 412 -13.05 0.24 -3.50
C LEU A 412 -13.95 -0.91 -3.04
N THR A 413 -14.23 -0.95 -1.74
CA THR A 413 -14.91 -2.10 -1.11
C THR A 413 -16.42 -1.97 -1.09
N GLY A 414 -16.96 -0.77 -1.16
CA GLY A 414 -18.37 -0.46 -0.92
C GLY A 414 -18.77 -0.50 0.55
N MET A 415 -17.82 -0.67 1.47
CA MET A 415 -18.06 -0.61 2.91
C MET A 415 -18.11 0.86 3.36
N ASN A 416 -18.59 1.13 4.60
CA ASN A 416 -18.60 2.48 5.15
C ASN A 416 -17.38 2.80 6.02
N CYS A 417 -16.40 1.92 6.06
CA CYS A 417 -15.20 2.04 6.86
C CYS A 417 -13.97 1.69 6.01
N ILE A 418 -12.79 2.06 6.49
CA ILE A 418 -11.53 1.77 5.84
C ILE A 418 -11.05 0.39 6.30
N ARG A 419 -10.88 -0.54 5.35
CA ARG A 419 -10.41 -1.88 5.64
C ARG A 419 -8.90 -1.88 5.85
N PRO A 420 -8.40 -2.21 7.05
CA PRO A 420 -6.96 -2.29 7.30
C PRO A 420 -6.41 -3.58 6.71
N CYS A 421 -5.27 -3.47 6.05
CA CYS A 421 -4.56 -4.60 5.45
C CYS A 421 -3.07 -4.47 5.73
N PHE A 422 -2.35 -5.58 5.60
CA PHE A 422 -0.90 -5.58 5.68
C PHE A 422 -0.29 -6.59 4.71
N TRP A 423 0.96 -6.35 4.37
CA TRP A 423 1.78 -7.26 3.59
C TRP A 423 3.01 -7.67 4.42
N VAL A 424 3.54 -8.83 4.10
CA VAL A 424 4.80 -9.34 4.66
C VAL A 424 5.71 -9.72 3.50
N GLU A 425 6.94 -9.25 3.56
CA GLU A 425 8.03 -9.63 2.66
C GLU A 425 8.66 -10.93 3.14
N LEU A 426 8.69 -11.95 2.28
CA LEU A 426 9.29 -13.23 2.57
C LEU A 426 10.67 -13.28 1.92
N ILE A 427 11.70 -12.86 2.66
CA ILE A 427 13.07 -12.77 2.16
C ILE A 427 13.68 -14.16 2.11
N ARG A 428 14.29 -14.49 0.97
CA ARG A 428 15.01 -15.74 0.75
C ARG A 428 16.39 -15.47 0.18
N GLY A 429 17.29 -16.44 0.34
CA GLY A 429 18.65 -16.35 -0.17
C GLY A 429 19.64 -15.81 0.84
N GLN A 430 20.69 -15.14 0.33
CA GLN A 430 21.77 -14.59 1.15
C GLN A 430 21.24 -13.55 2.19
N PRO A 431 21.85 -13.44 3.37
CA PRO A 431 22.98 -14.26 3.88
C PRO A 431 22.55 -15.59 4.53
N LYS A 432 21.26 -15.87 4.67
CA LYS A 432 20.74 -16.99 5.45
C LYS A 432 20.76 -18.32 4.72
N GLU A 433 20.75 -18.31 3.40
CA GLU A 433 20.69 -19.50 2.56
C GLU A 433 21.80 -19.45 1.52
N SER A 434 22.20 -20.65 1.01
CA SER A 434 23.28 -20.80 0.02
C SER A 434 22.81 -20.49 -1.39
N THR A 435 22.62 -19.20 -1.67
CA THR A 435 22.33 -18.68 -3.01
C THR A 435 23.31 -17.57 -3.35
N ILE A 436 23.39 -17.20 -4.62
CA ILE A 436 24.16 -16.03 -5.05
C ILE A 436 23.38 -14.71 -4.96
N TRP A 437 22.10 -14.79 -4.68
CA TRP A 437 21.16 -13.67 -4.65
C TRP A 437 20.42 -13.57 -3.31
N THR A 438 19.84 -12.40 -3.11
CA THR A 438 18.83 -12.15 -2.09
C THR A 438 17.60 -11.59 -2.77
N SER A 439 16.44 -12.15 -2.47
CA SER A 439 15.17 -11.66 -3.03
C SER A 439 14.03 -11.87 -2.04
N GLY A 440 12.88 -11.29 -2.34
CA GLY A 440 11.67 -11.41 -1.54
C GLY A 440 10.46 -11.75 -2.38
N SER A 441 9.52 -12.46 -1.79
CA SER A 441 8.15 -12.58 -2.27
C SER A 441 7.22 -11.83 -1.32
N SER A 442 5.96 -11.66 -1.67
CA SER A 442 5.00 -10.98 -0.82
C SER A 442 3.75 -11.81 -0.57
N ILE A 443 3.23 -11.66 0.63
CA ILE A 443 1.93 -12.17 1.05
C ILE A 443 1.18 -11.04 1.73
N SER A 444 -0.14 -10.99 1.58
CA SER A 444 -0.94 -9.94 2.21
C SER A 444 -2.21 -10.48 2.84
N PHE A 445 -2.68 -9.77 3.84
CA PHE A 445 -3.86 -10.08 4.64
C PHE A 445 -4.67 -8.82 4.83
N CYS A 446 -5.99 -8.97 4.90
CA CYS A 446 -6.89 -7.88 5.25
C CYS A 446 -7.72 -8.24 6.46
N GLY A 447 -8.09 -7.23 7.25
CA GLY A 447 -8.88 -7.40 8.45
C GLY A 447 -10.29 -7.90 8.13
N VAL A 448 -10.80 -8.76 8.99
CA VAL A 448 -12.18 -9.25 9.01
C VAL A 448 -12.73 -9.11 10.43
N ASP A 449 -14.03 -9.09 10.58
CA ASP A 449 -14.67 -8.92 11.88
C ASP A 449 -14.98 -10.22 12.61
N SER A 450 -14.55 -11.35 12.05
CA SER A 450 -14.65 -12.69 12.64
C SER A 450 -13.26 -13.23 12.98
N GLU A 451 -13.19 -14.11 13.97
CA GLU A 451 -11.96 -14.82 14.28
C GLU A 451 -11.48 -15.65 13.09
N THR A 452 -10.18 -15.63 12.86
CA THR A 452 -9.53 -16.41 11.82
C THR A 452 -8.49 -17.33 12.45
N ALA A 453 -8.51 -18.61 12.05
CA ALA A 453 -7.58 -19.61 12.55
C ALA A 453 -6.14 -19.25 12.17
N SER A 454 -5.23 -19.53 13.10
CA SER A 454 -3.79 -19.43 12.84
C SER A 454 -3.35 -20.49 11.84
N TRP A 455 -2.44 -20.12 10.96
CA TRP A 455 -1.82 -21.01 9.98
C TRP A 455 -0.40 -20.52 9.69
N SER A 456 0.38 -21.33 8.99
CA SER A 456 1.66 -20.92 8.48
C SER A 456 1.61 -20.75 6.96
N TRP A 457 2.01 -19.58 6.46
CA TRP A 457 2.02 -19.22 5.06
C TRP A 457 3.45 -18.89 4.58
N PRO A 458 4.38 -19.89 4.56
CA PRO A 458 5.76 -19.64 4.19
C PRO A 458 5.89 -19.31 2.70
N ASP A 459 7.07 -18.80 2.31
CA ASP A 459 7.42 -18.65 0.91
C ASP A 459 7.32 -19.99 0.16
N GLY A 460 7.87 -21.05 0.75
CA GLY A 460 7.73 -22.43 0.27
C GLY A 460 8.60 -22.81 -0.92
N ALA A 461 9.50 -21.93 -1.38
CA ALA A 461 10.45 -22.29 -2.43
C ALA A 461 11.54 -23.22 -1.89
N ASP A 462 11.93 -24.21 -2.71
CA ASP A 462 13.05 -25.09 -2.41
C ASP A 462 14.35 -24.45 -2.86
N LEU A 463 15.24 -24.17 -1.91
CA LEU A 463 16.52 -23.52 -2.17
C LEU A 463 17.71 -24.38 -1.70
N PRO A 464 18.88 -24.28 -2.37
CA PRO A 464 19.12 -23.52 -3.60
C PRO A 464 18.51 -24.21 -4.84
N PHE A 465 18.21 -23.44 -5.88
CA PHE A 465 17.91 -23.99 -7.19
C PHE A 465 19.03 -23.69 -8.17
N THR A 466 19.18 -24.56 -9.19
CA THR A 466 20.19 -24.41 -10.21
C THR A 466 19.85 -23.23 -11.13
N ILE A 467 20.84 -22.36 -11.37
CA ILE A 467 20.70 -21.30 -12.35
C ILE A 467 20.86 -21.92 -13.73
N ASP A 468 19.84 -21.81 -14.56
CA ASP A 468 19.90 -22.19 -15.95
C ASP A 468 20.76 -21.18 -16.72
N LYS A 469 21.66 -21.69 -17.55
CA LYS A 469 22.66 -20.90 -18.29
C LYS A 469 22.10 -20.44 -19.63
#